data_1715a812b21338fb4620288ce47228cc
#
_entry.id   1715a812b21338fb4620288ce47228cc
#
_cell.length_a   1.000
_cell.length_b   1.000
_cell.length_c   1.000
_cell.angle_alpha   90.00
_cell.angle_beta   90.00
_cell.angle_gamma   90.00
#
_symmetry.space_group_name_H-M   'P 1'
#
loop_
_entity.id
_entity.type
_entity.pdbx_description
1 polymer ?
#
loop_
_entity_poly.entity_id
_entity_poly.type
_entity_poly.pdbx_seq_one_letter_code
_entity_poly.pdbx_strand_id
1 'polypeptide(L)'
;TPEKTEEITGVPKELIIEAARLYASTHHSYIAYAMGITQHVNGTDNVMSLSNLALCTGNIGKKGSGVNPLRGQNNVQGACDMGALPTDYPGYQKVFDPAVQEKFEKAWGVKLNPNKGYTVTDTIPAILNDKVKLLYIMGENPAVSDPDTAHVEHALEQAFVVMQDIFLNETAKFADVVFPSTAFAEKDGTFSNTERRVQRVRKIAAVKGECRDDWWTLMQIMNRIGYPCHYEKAEDIFEELR
;
A
#
# COMPACT_ATOMS: atom_id res chain seq x y z
N THR A 1 18.93 19.49 22.73
CA THR A 1 19.48 20.80 22.42
C THR A 1 20.28 20.74 21.11
N PRO A 2 20.48 21.85 20.38
CA PRO A 2 21.29 21.86 19.17
C PRO A 2 22.71 21.29 19.37
N GLU A 3 23.34 21.57 20.52
CA GLU A 3 24.65 21.03 20.88
C GLU A 3 24.65 19.50 20.96
N LYS A 4 23.61 18.92 21.58
CA LYS A 4 23.50 17.46 21.69
C LYS A 4 23.22 16.82 20.33
N THR A 5 22.44 17.49 19.48
CA THR A 5 22.16 17.03 18.13
C THR A 5 23.43 17.05 17.27
N GLU A 6 24.24 18.09 17.36
CA GLU A 6 25.53 18.17 16.70
C GLU A 6 26.46 17.02 17.11
N GLU A 7 26.55 16.73 18.41
CA GLU A 7 27.35 15.61 18.94
C GLU A 7 26.93 14.27 18.34
N ILE A 8 25.61 14.05 18.17
CA ILE A 8 25.07 12.77 17.68
C ILE A 8 25.15 12.65 16.16
N THR A 9 24.84 13.74 15.44
CA THR A 9 24.64 13.72 13.99
C THR A 9 25.83 14.21 13.18
N GLY A 10 26.76 14.94 13.81
CA GLY A 10 27.85 15.63 13.13
C GLY A 10 27.41 16.88 12.35
N VAL A 11 26.12 17.25 12.39
CA VAL A 11 25.61 18.48 11.76
C VAL A 11 25.89 19.68 12.66
N PRO A 12 26.59 20.73 12.19
CA PRO A 12 26.86 21.92 13.00
C PRO A 12 25.57 22.53 13.57
N LYS A 13 25.60 22.86 14.85
CA LYS A 13 24.41 23.38 15.55
C LYS A 13 23.87 24.67 14.96
N GLU A 14 24.76 25.50 14.39
CA GLU A 14 24.39 26.73 13.71
C GLU A 14 23.47 26.46 12.52
N LEU A 15 23.76 25.42 11.72
CA LEU A 15 22.91 25.00 10.59
C LEU A 15 21.57 24.44 11.07
N ILE A 16 21.55 23.70 12.18
CA ILE A 16 20.31 23.20 12.77
C ILE A 16 19.41 24.37 13.20
N ILE A 17 19.99 25.35 13.88
CA ILE A 17 19.27 26.55 14.32
C ILE A 17 18.78 27.38 13.14
N GLU A 18 19.63 27.57 12.12
CA GLU A 18 19.29 28.31 10.90
C GLU A 18 18.12 27.63 10.16
N ALA A 19 18.18 26.32 9.93
CA ALA A 19 17.13 25.55 9.28
C ALA A 19 15.79 25.65 10.06
N ALA A 20 15.83 25.50 11.37
CA ALA A 20 14.66 25.62 12.22
C ALA A 20 14.03 27.00 12.15
N ARG A 21 14.84 28.07 12.20
CA ARG A 21 14.39 29.46 12.07
C ARG A 21 13.82 29.76 10.69
N LEU A 22 14.49 29.29 9.63
CA LEU A 22 14.02 29.46 8.25
C LEU A 22 12.65 28.83 8.07
N TYR A 23 12.48 27.56 8.51
CA TYR A 23 11.21 26.87 8.45
C TYR A 23 10.11 27.59 9.24
N ALA A 24 10.42 28.04 10.47
CA ALA A 24 9.45 28.67 11.35
C ALA A 24 9.05 30.11 10.94
N SER A 25 9.97 30.85 10.33
CA SER A 25 9.72 32.25 9.90
C SER A 25 9.00 32.36 8.57
N THR A 26 8.96 31.29 7.78
CA THR A 26 8.28 31.29 6.48
C THR A 26 6.78 31.18 6.67
N HIS A 27 6.01 32.02 5.99
CA HIS A 27 4.55 32.07 6.16
C HIS A 27 3.85 30.76 5.75
N HIS A 28 4.38 30.07 4.73
CA HIS A 28 3.93 28.76 4.27
C HIS A 28 5.13 27.83 4.16
N SER A 29 5.22 26.86 5.05
CA SER A 29 6.25 25.82 5.03
C SER A 29 5.62 24.45 4.87
N TYR A 30 6.28 23.61 4.09
CA TYR A 30 5.81 22.30 3.73
C TYR A 30 6.88 21.24 3.97
N ILE A 31 6.51 20.12 4.56
CA ILE A 31 7.42 18.99 4.78
C ILE A 31 6.98 17.84 3.88
N ALA A 32 7.84 17.44 2.94
CA ALA A 32 7.70 16.20 2.21
C ALA A 32 8.67 15.15 2.77
N TYR A 33 8.20 13.97 3.04
CA TYR A 33 9.02 12.87 3.54
C TYR A 33 8.60 11.52 2.93
N ALA A 34 9.48 10.53 3.00
CA ALA A 34 9.22 9.19 2.51
C ALA A 34 9.88 8.14 3.41
N MET A 35 10.25 7.00 2.85
CA MET A 35 10.76 5.85 3.61
C MET A 35 12.09 6.11 4.35
N GLY A 36 12.89 7.09 3.94
CA GLY A 36 14.05 7.55 4.70
C GLY A 36 13.74 8.06 6.11
N ILE A 37 12.47 8.44 6.37
CA ILE A 37 11.98 8.81 7.70
C ILE A 37 11.28 7.64 8.39
N THR A 38 10.53 6.81 7.64
CA THR A 38 9.63 5.80 8.22
C THR A 38 10.27 4.42 8.39
N GLN A 39 11.23 4.03 7.58
CA GLN A 39 11.89 2.72 7.66
C GLN A 39 13.01 2.68 8.70
N HIS A 40 12.66 3.01 9.93
CA HIS A 40 13.50 2.95 11.11
C HIS A 40 12.72 2.34 12.27
N VAL A 41 13.42 1.80 13.26
CA VAL A 41 12.80 1.29 14.51
C VAL A 41 11.92 2.36 15.15
N ASN A 42 12.35 3.63 15.10
CA ASN A 42 11.62 4.79 15.61
C ASN A 42 10.84 5.54 14.49
N GLY A 43 10.44 4.87 13.42
CA GLY A 43 9.79 5.51 12.27
C GLY A 43 8.53 6.27 12.62
N THR A 44 7.70 5.74 13.54
CA THR A 44 6.50 6.43 14.02
C THR A 44 6.85 7.72 14.76
N ASP A 45 7.85 7.69 15.65
CA ASP A 45 8.31 8.86 16.41
C ASP A 45 8.91 9.92 15.48
N ASN A 46 9.61 9.50 14.43
CA ASN A 46 10.12 10.40 13.40
C ASN A 46 8.98 11.18 12.72
N VAL A 47 7.92 10.48 12.29
CA VAL A 47 6.74 11.13 11.67
C VAL A 47 6.02 12.04 12.66
N MET A 48 5.87 11.63 13.91
CA MET A 48 5.30 12.47 14.97
C MET A 48 6.14 13.72 15.20
N SER A 49 7.47 13.61 15.16
CA SER A 49 8.37 14.77 15.29
C SER A 49 8.21 15.77 14.16
N LEU A 50 8.06 15.32 12.90
CA LEU A 50 7.76 16.19 11.77
C LEU A 50 6.40 16.88 11.91
N SER A 51 5.40 16.14 12.38
CA SER A 51 4.06 16.69 12.62
C SER A 51 4.08 17.72 13.75
N ASN A 52 4.82 17.45 14.83
CA ASN A 52 5.01 18.39 15.94
C ASN A 52 5.70 19.67 15.48
N LEU A 53 6.73 19.58 14.65
CA LEU A 53 7.40 20.76 14.08
C LEU A 53 6.42 21.63 13.28
N ALA A 54 5.60 21.01 12.42
CA ALA A 54 4.61 21.71 11.62
C ALA A 54 3.50 22.33 12.50
N LEU A 55 3.06 21.66 13.55
CA LEU A 55 2.09 22.17 14.52
C LEU A 55 2.65 23.35 15.31
N CYS A 56 3.85 23.22 15.89
CA CYS A 56 4.49 24.26 16.70
C CYS A 56 4.74 25.56 15.89
N THR A 57 4.92 25.45 14.57
CA THR A 57 5.16 26.60 13.69
C THR A 57 3.91 27.07 12.94
N GLY A 58 2.73 26.51 13.27
CA GLY A 58 1.47 26.87 12.63
C GLY A 58 1.38 26.53 11.14
N ASN A 59 2.10 25.50 10.68
CA ASN A 59 2.13 25.05 9.30
C ASN A 59 1.16 23.86 9.03
N ILE A 60 0.06 23.78 9.79
CA ILE A 60 -1.04 22.82 9.59
C ILE A 60 -2.34 23.58 9.34
N GLY A 61 -3.19 23.04 8.46
CA GLY A 61 -4.54 23.56 8.22
C GLY A 61 -4.61 24.81 7.35
N LYS A 62 -3.54 25.23 6.72
CA LYS A 62 -3.53 26.34 5.77
C LYS A 62 -3.02 25.92 4.39
N LYS A 63 -3.53 26.58 3.35
CA LYS A 63 -3.18 26.27 1.96
C LYS A 63 -1.67 26.45 1.72
N GLY A 64 -1.06 25.47 1.07
CA GLY A 64 0.37 25.48 0.75
C GLY A 64 1.30 25.13 1.92
N SER A 65 0.77 24.64 3.03
CA SER A 65 1.53 24.14 4.18
C SER A 65 1.09 22.76 4.59
N GLY A 66 1.91 22.05 5.32
CA GLY A 66 1.57 20.75 5.87
C GLY A 66 2.71 19.74 5.90
N VAL A 67 2.36 18.53 6.27
CA VAL A 67 3.26 17.37 6.29
C VAL A 67 2.70 16.33 5.33
N ASN A 68 3.50 15.90 4.37
CA ASN A 68 3.04 15.04 3.30
C ASN A 68 3.95 13.82 3.11
N PRO A 69 3.45 12.61 3.39
CA PRO A 69 4.16 11.38 3.03
C PRO A 69 4.11 11.16 1.51
N LEU A 70 5.27 11.17 0.88
CA LEU A 70 5.40 10.78 -0.52
C LEU A 70 5.33 9.26 -0.63
N ARG A 71 4.39 8.78 -1.42
CA ARG A 71 4.22 7.35 -1.63
C ARG A 71 5.28 6.81 -2.59
N GLY A 72 5.78 5.59 -2.33
CA GLY A 72 6.83 4.97 -3.15
C GLY A 72 6.29 4.39 -4.45
N GLN A 73 5.36 3.45 -4.34
CA GLN A 73 4.78 2.76 -5.48
C GLN A 73 3.70 3.61 -6.17
N ASN A 74 3.57 3.39 -7.48
CA ASN A 74 2.50 3.99 -8.26
C ASN A 74 1.13 3.50 -7.75
N ASN A 75 0.25 4.43 -7.42
CA ASN A 75 -1.10 4.19 -6.91
C ASN A 75 -1.18 3.42 -5.57
N VAL A 76 -0.11 3.37 -4.76
CA VAL A 76 -0.22 2.77 -3.41
C VAL A 76 -1.25 3.50 -2.54
N GLN A 77 -1.43 4.80 -2.73
CA GLN A 77 -2.49 5.56 -2.05
C GLN A 77 -3.86 5.02 -2.42
N GLY A 78 -4.14 4.81 -3.71
CA GLY A 78 -5.41 4.24 -4.18
C GLY A 78 -5.64 2.81 -3.70
N ALA A 79 -4.61 1.98 -3.70
CA ALA A 79 -4.68 0.63 -3.17
C ALA A 79 -5.10 0.63 -1.69
N CYS A 80 -4.48 1.48 -0.87
CA CYS A 80 -4.85 1.65 0.54
C CYS A 80 -6.27 2.19 0.71
N ASP A 81 -6.66 3.19 -0.08
CA ASP A 81 -8.01 3.78 -0.05
C ASP A 81 -9.09 2.74 -0.37
N MET A 82 -8.79 1.77 -1.24
CA MET A 82 -9.69 0.69 -1.64
C MET A 82 -9.61 -0.55 -0.74
N GLY A 83 -8.89 -0.48 0.38
CA GLY A 83 -8.84 -1.55 1.38
C GLY A 83 -7.81 -2.65 1.13
N ALA A 84 -6.80 -2.43 0.29
CA ALA A 84 -5.66 -3.33 0.16
C ALA A 84 -4.72 -3.22 1.37
N LEU A 85 -5.28 -3.42 2.55
CA LEU A 85 -4.61 -3.37 3.85
C LEU A 85 -5.10 -4.53 4.73
N PRO A 86 -4.25 -5.11 5.59
CA PRO A 86 -4.63 -6.26 6.40
C PRO A 86 -5.65 -5.92 7.50
N THR A 87 -5.91 -4.65 7.76
CA THR A 87 -6.74 -4.18 8.88
C THR A 87 -7.97 -3.38 8.44
N ASP A 88 -8.12 -3.11 7.13
CA ASP A 88 -9.10 -2.14 6.67
C ASP A 88 -9.90 -2.63 5.45
N TYR A 89 -11.19 -2.36 5.47
CA TYR A 89 -12.06 -2.34 4.29
C TYR A 89 -11.90 -1.01 3.52
N PRO A 90 -12.49 -0.85 2.33
CA PRO A 90 -12.47 0.40 1.60
C PRO A 90 -12.79 1.61 2.48
N GLY A 91 -12.04 2.70 2.31
CA GLY A 91 -12.18 3.93 3.10
C GLY A 91 -11.62 3.85 4.53
N TYR A 92 -10.65 2.98 4.78
CA TYR A 92 -9.99 2.79 6.10
C TYR A 92 -10.93 2.37 7.23
N GLN A 93 -12.00 1.67 6.91
CA GLN A 93 -12.96 1.14 7.85
C GLN A 93 -12.44 -0.16 8.45
N LYS A 94 -12.36 -0.26 9.77
CA LYS A 94 -11.65 -1.35 10.46
C LYS A 94 -12.39 -2.68 10.35
N VAL A 95 -11.68 -3.75 9.92
CA VAL A 95 -12.25 -5.10 9.76
C VAL A 95 -12.75 -5.72 11.07
N PHE A 96 -12.23 -5.28 12.21
CA PHE A 96 -12.56 -5.76 13.55
C PHE A 96 -13.64 -4.93 14.27
N ASP A 97 -14.20 -3.91 13.61
CA ASP A 97 -15.34 -3.14 14.12
C ASP A 97 -16.63 -3.85 13.72
N PRO A 98 -17.47 -4.32 14.69
CA PRO A 98 -18.67 -5.08 14.38
C PRO A 98 -19.69 -4.32 13.51
N ALA A 99 -19.83 -3.00 13.69
CA ALA A 99 -20.76 -2.19 12.92
C ALA A 99 -20.29 -2.02 11.47
N VAL A 100 -18.98 -1.88 11.29
CA VAL A 100 -18.35 -1.84 9.95
C VAL A 100 -18.48 -3.20 9.27
N GLN A 101 -18.21 -4.28 9.99
CA GLN A 101 -18.35 -5.63 9.46
C GLN A 101 -19.78 -5.90 8.98
N GLU A 102 -20.80 -5.61 9.80
CA GLU A 102 -22.20 -5.76 9.43
C GLU A 102 -22.56 -4.98 8.15
N LYS A 103 -22.05 -3.75 8.02
CA LYS A 103 -22.21 -2.91 6.83
C LYS A 103 -21.72 -3.62 5.57
N PHE A 104 -20.48 -4.16 5.60
CA PHE A 104 -19.88 -4.82 4.44
C PHE A 104 -20.48 -6.21 4.19
N GLU A 105 -20.82 -6.98 5.22
CA GLU A 105 -21.53 -8.26 5.08
C GLU A 105 -22.89 -8.07 4.39
N LYS A 106 -23.62 -7.01 4.75
CA LYS A 106 -24.88 -6.67 4.11
C LYS A 106 -24.69 -6.26 2.65
N ALA A 107 -23.67 -5.45 2.36
CA ALA A 107 -23.41 -4.97 1.01
C ALA A 107 -22.95 -6.09 0.07
N TRP A 108 -22.09 -6.99 0.54
CA TRP A 108 -21.51 -8.06 -0.26
C TRP A 108 -22.27 -9.40 -0.17
N GLY A 109 -23.23 -9.54 0.75
CA GLY A 109 -24.06 -10.72 0.89
C GLY A 109 -23.34 -11.96 1.42
N VAL A 110 -22.20 -11.80 2.06
CA VAL A 110 -21.34 -12.88 2.58
C VAL A 110 -20.90 -12.59 4.01
N LYS A 111 -20.60 -13.65 4.75
CA LYS A 111 -19.98 -13.53 6.07
C LYS A 111 -18.49 -13.25 5.94
N LEU A 112 -18.01 -12.28 6.68
CA LEU A 112 -16.63 -11.79 6.65
C LEU A 112 -15.85 -12.23 7.88
N ASN A 113 -14.53 -12.37 7.73
CA ASN A 113 -13.65 -12.69 8.84
C ASN A 113 -13.41 -11.42 9.70
N PRO A 114 -13.71 -11.46 11.02
CA PRO A 114 -13.51 -10.29 11.89
C PRO A 114 -12.04 -10.10 12.32
N ASN A 115 -11.16 -11.04 11.99
CA ASN A 115 -9.77 -10.97 12.41
C ASN A 115 -8.96 -10.08 11.46
N LYS A 116 -7.97 -9.40 12.03
CA LYS A 116 -6.96 -8.70 11.23
C LYS A 116 -6.19 -9.69 10.36
N GLY A 117 -5.88 -9.30 9.13
CA GLY A 117 -4.96 -10.03 8.27
C GLY A 117 -3.51 -9.89 8.76
N TYR A 118 -2.63 -10.70 8.21
CA TYR A 118 -1.19 -10.61 8.47
C TYR A 118 -0.58 -9.38 7.77
N THR A 119 0.39 -8.76 8.41
CA THR A 119 1.29 -7.81 7.74
C THR A 119 2.28 -8.57 6.84
N VAL A 120 2.99 -7.86 5.96
CA VAL A 120 4.00 -8.51 5.11
C VAL A 120 5.05 -9.26 5.95
N THR A 121 5.49 -8.67 7.05
CA THR A 121 6.46 -9.27 7.97
C THR A 121 5.91 -10.44 8.80
N ASP A 122 4.60 -10.51 8.98
CA ASP A 122 3.94 -11.60 9.72
C ASP A 122 3.55 -12.78 8.80
N THR A 123 3.39 -12.51 7.50
CA THR A 123 2.94 -13.51 6.52
C THR A 123 3.97 -14.63 6.35
N ILE A 124 5.25 -14.30 6.22
CA ILE A 124 6.31 -15.30 6.04
C ILE A 124 6.41 -16.25 7.25
N PRO A 125 6.49 -15.78 8.50
CA PRO A 125 6.42 -16.66 9.66
C PRO A 125 5.11 -17.46 9.74
N ALA A 126 3.98 -16.91 9.30
CA ALA A 126 2.71 -17.64 9.32
C ALA A 126 2.66 -18.79 8.31
N ILE A 127 3.33 -18.66 7.16
CA ILE A 127 3.51 -19.77 6.20
C ILE A 127 4.35 -20.88 6.85
N LEU A 128 5.51 -20.54 7.36
CA LEU A 128 6.44 -21.50 7.97
C LEU A 128 5.85 -22.23 9.20
N ASN A 129 4.86 -21.62 9.85
CA ASN A 129 4.10 -22.24 10.94
C ASN A 129 2.79 -22.90 10.48
N ASP A 130 2.62 -23.18 9.20
CA ASP A 130 1.46 -23.87 8.58
C ASP A 130 0.10 -23.17 8.82
N LYS A 131 0.10 -21.88 9.12
CA LYS A 131 -1.10 -21.05 9.31
C LYS A 131 -1.61 -20.45 8.00
N VAL A 132 -0.72 -20.19 7.04
CA VAL A 132 -1.03 -19.73 5.69
C VAL A 132 -0.54 -20.81 4.73
N LYS A 133 -1.44 -21.37 3.93
CA LYS A 133 -1.16 -22.47 3.00
C LYS A 133 -1.22 -22.06 1.54
N LEU A 134 -1.90 -20.96 1.24
CA LEU A 134 -2.01 -20.39 -0.09
C LEU A 134 -1.63 -18.90 -0.01
N LEU A 135 -0.78 -18.48 -0.90
CA LEU A 135 -0.39 -17.09 -1.06
C LEU A 135 -0.74 -16.60 -2.47
N TYR A 136 -1.57 -15.58 -2.57
CA TYR A 136 -1.87 -14.90 -3.83
C TYR A 136 -1.09 -13.60 -3.90
N ILE A 137 -0.12 -13.53 -4.79
CA ILE A 137 0.79 -12.39 -4.95
C ILE A 137 0.38 -11.61 -6.20
N MET A 138 0.12 -10.31 -6.05
CA MET A 138 -0.28 -9.44 -7.14
C MET A 138 0.64 -8.23 -7.25
N GLY A 139 1.41 -8.16 -8.35
CA GLY A 139 2.27 -7.03 -8.66
C GLY A 139 3.40 -6.79 -7.66
N GLU A 140 3.91 -7.85 -7.03
CA GLU A 140 4.96 -7.82 -6.03
C GLU A 140 6.01 -8.91 -6.30
N ASN A 141 7.24 -8.68 -5.80
CA ASN A 141 8.36 -9.62 -5.93
C ASN A 141 9.02 -9.89 -4.57
N PRO A 142 8.31 -10.56 -3.63
CA PRO A 142 8.80 -10.77 -2.25
C PRO A 142 10.13 -11.49 -2.17
N ALA A 143 10.47 -12.36 -3.12
CA ALA A 143 11.79 -13.00 -3.17
C ALA A 143 12.95 -12.00 -3.28
N VAL A 144 12.70 -10.73 -3.65
CA VAL A 144 13.69 -9.65 -3.75
C VAL A 144 13.40 -8.50 -2.80
N SER A 145 12.11 -8.14 -2.62
CA SER A 145 11.71 -6.96 -1.87
C SER A 145 11.68 -7.17 -0.36
N ASP A 146 11.41 -8.39 0.09
CA ASP A 146 11.25 -8.67 1.51
C ASP A 146 12.59 -8.95 2.19
N PRO A 147 12.76 -8.59 3.47
CA PRO A 147 13.99 -8.86 4.20
C PRO A 147 14.20 -10.35 4.44
N ASP A 148 15.46 -10.79 4.54
CA ASP A 148 15.84 -12.17 4.75
C ASP A 148 15.40 -13.10 3.61
N THR A 149 16.00 -12.92 2.44
CA THR A 149 15.68 -13.64 1.20
C THR A 149 15.59 -15.16 1.39
N ALA A 150 16.52 -15.78 2.10
CA ALA A 150 16.54 -17.24 2.32
C ALA A 150 15.30 -17.70 3.10
N HIS A 151 14.86 -16.92 4.07
CA HIS A 151 13.67 -17.19 4.86
C HIS A 151 12.39 -17.06 4.02
N VAL A 152 12.35 -16.04 3.16
CA VAL A 152 11.24 -15.81 2.22
C VAL A 152 11.15 -16.92 1.19
N GLU A 153 12.25 -17.28 0.53
CA GLU A 153 12.31 -18.36 -0.44
C GLU A 153 11.81 -19.68 0.15
N HIS A 154 12.28 -20.04 1.36
CA HIS A 154 11.82 -21.25 2.05
C HIS A 154 10.31 -21.24 2.36
N ALA A 155 9.74 -20.07 2.71
CA ALA A 155 8.30 -19.93 2.90
C ALA A 155 7.53 -20.09 1.57
N LEU A 156 8.04 -19.51 0.48
CA LEU A 156 7.44 -19.63 -0.84
C LEU A 156 7.43 -21.08 -1.35
N GLU A 157 8.50 -21.85 -1.07
CA GLU A 157 8.56 -23.30 -1.39
C GLU A 157 7.52 -24.12 -0.61
N GLN A 158 7.10 -23.69 0.57
CA GLN A 158 6.15 -24.40 1.40
C GLN A 158 4.69 -24.09 1.08
N ALA A 159 4.39 -22.88 0.62
CA ALA A 159 3.03 -22.45 0.30
C ALA A 159 2.61 -22.85 -1.12
N PHE A 160 1.30 -22.98 -1.38
CA PHE A 160 0.78 -22.94 -2.73
C PHE A 160 0.76 -21.48 -3.21
N VAL A 161 1.57 -21.17 -4.20
CA VAL A 161 1.78 -19.78 -4.64
C VAL A 161 1.07 -19.51 -5.97
N VAL A 162 0.14 -18.57 -5.94
CA VAL A 162 -0.47 -18.00 -7.15
C VAL A 162 0.12 -16.59 -7.36
N MET A 163 0.69 -16.36 -8.51
CA MET A 163 1.27 -15.07 -8.87
C MET A 163 0.51 -14.42 -10.02
N GLN A 164 0.27 -13.12 -9.92
CA GLN A 164 -0.31 -12.30 -10.98
C GLN A 164 0.57 -11.07 -11.19
N ASP A 165 1.28 -11.02 -12.31
CA ASP A 165 2.27 -9.97 -12.58
C ASP A 165 2.42 -9.70 -14.07
N ILE A 166 3.04 -8.58 -14.41
CA ILE A 166 3.41 -8.20 -15.77
C ILE A 166 4.75 -8.79 -16.20
N PHE A 167 5.53 -9.33 -15.26
CA PHE A 167 6.83 -9.97 -15.50
C PHE A 167 6.93 -11.33 -14.81
N LEU A 168 7.70 -12.23 -15.40
CA LEU A 168 8.18 -13.44 -14.73
C LEU A 168 9.43 -13.06 -13.91
N ASN A 169 9.21 -12.52 -12.74
CA ASN A 169 10.24 -12.09 -11.80
C ASN A 169 10.79 -13.28 -10.98
N GLU A 170 11.66 -13.01 -10.00
CA GLU A 170 12.29 -14.05 -9.16
C GLU A 170 11.27 -14.86 -8.36
N THR A 171 10.22 -14.24 -7.87
CA THR A 171 9.13 -14.91 -7.15
C THR A 171 8.37 -15.92 -8.03
N ALA A 172 8.29 -15.67 -9.35
CA ALA A 172 7.63 -16.58 -10.28
C ALA A 172 8.27 -17.98 -10.34
N LYS A 173 9.51 -18.14 -9.88
CA LYS A 173 10.19 -19.45 -9.79
C LYS A 173 9.56 -20.37 -8.74
N PHE A 174 8.88 -19.80 -7.76
CA PHE A 174 8.20 -20.50 -6.68
C PHE A 174 6.69 -20.62 -6.92
N ALA A 175 6.17 -20.04 -8.01
CA ALA A 175 4.74 -20.02 -8.25
C ALA A 175 4.24 -21.33 -8.88
N ASP A 176 3.16 -21.91 -8.29
CA ASP A 176 2.42 -23.03 -8.87
C ASP A 176 1.54 -22.60 -10.04
N VAL A 177 1.03 -21.35 -9.98
CA VAL A 177 0.21 -20.74 -11.02
C VAL A 177 0.63 -19.30 -11.28
N VAL A 178 0.77 -18.93 -12.55
CA VAL A 178 1.07 -17.55 -12.94
C VAL A 178 -0.01 -17.03 -13.88
N PHE A 179 -0.61 -15.89 -13.54
CA PHE A 179 -1.53 -15.15 -14.40
C PHE A 179 -0.83 -13.92 -15.00
N PRO A 180 -0.79 -13.78 -16.34
CA PRO A 180 -0.21 -12.60 -16.97
C PRO A 180 -1.15 -11.40 -16.84
N SER A 181 -0.64 -10.31 -16.25
CA SER A 181 -1.35 -9.05 -16.03
C SER A 181 -1.09 -8.01 -17.10
N THR A 182 -1.97 -7.02 -17.19
CA THR A 182 -1.78 -5.80 -17.98
C THR A 182 -1.05 -4.73 -17.17
N ALA A 183 -0.13 -4.00 -17.83
CA ALA A 183 0.43 -2.78 -17.26
C ALA A 183 -0.61 -1.65 -17.21
N PHE A 184 -0.37 -0.61 -16.40
CA PHE A 184 -1.33 0.50 -16.26
C PHE A 184 -1.61 1.25 -17.57
N ALA A 185 -0.69 1.23 -18.53
CA ALA A 185 -0.89 1.81 -19.85
C ALA A 185 -1.81 0.96 -20.77
N GLU A 186 -2.05 -0.29 -20.41
CA GLU A 186 -2.84 -1.26 -21.18
C GLU A 186 -4.26 -1.44 -20.64
N LYS A 187 -4.63 -0.75 -19.57
CA LYS A 187 -5.94 -0.85 -18.91
C LYS A 187 -6.53 0.50 -18.52
N ASP A 188 -7.83 0.55 -18.33
CA ASP A 188 -8.54 1.66 -17.70
C ASP A 188 -8.61 1.49 -16.19
N GLY A 189 -8.68 2.61 -15.46
CA GLY A 189 -8.81 2.60 -14.02
C GLY A 189 -8.70 3.98 -13.39
N THR A 190 -8.34 4.00 -12.11
CA THR A 190 -8.11 5.24 -11.36
C THR A 190 -6.82 5.16 -10.55
N PHE A 191 -6.15 6.31 -10.41
CA PHE A 191 -5.05 6.49 -9.47
C PHE A 191 -5.40 7.58 -8.47
N SER A 192 -5.09 7.36 -7.20
CA SER A 192 -5.13 8.41 -6.19
C SER A 192 -3.74 9.01 -6.02
N ASN A 193 -3.62 10.33 -6.18
CA ASN A 193 -2.37 11.02 -5.96
C ASN A 193 -2.13 11.31 -4.46
N THR A 194 -1.00 11.91 -4.12
CA THR A 194 -0.63 12.25 -2.75
C THR A 194 -1.59 13.24 -2.06
N GLU A 195 -2.29 14.07 -2.84
CA GLU A 195 -3.36 14.95 -2.36
C GLU A 195 -4.68 14.19 -2.14
N ARG A 196 -4.70 12.88 -2.35
CA ARG A 196 -5.88 12.00 -2.31
C ARG A 196 -6.95 12.36 -3.34
N ARG A 197 -6.51 12.94 -4.47
CA ARG A 197 -7.38 13.16 -5.63
C ARG A 197 -7.40 11.91 -6.48
N VAL A 198 -8.58 11.37 -6.72
CA VAL A 198 -8.80 10.27 -7.65
C VAL A 198 -8.75 10.80 -9.09
N GLN A 199 -7.89 10.21 -9.91
CA GLN A 199 -7.63 10.63 -11.29
C GLN A 199 -7.89 9.45 -12.23
N ARG A 200 -8.57 9.70 -13.34
CA ARG A 200 -8.83 8.69 -14.38
C ARG A 200 -7.56 8.33 -15.12
N VAL A 201 -7.24 7.05 -15.17
CA VAL A 201 -6.23 6.45 -16.06
C VAL A 201 -6.95 5.87 -17.26
N ARG A 202 -6.44 6.17 -18.46
CA ARG A 202 -6.99 5.65 -19.73
C ARG A 202 -5.98 4.77 -20.42
N LYS A 203 -6.47 3.68 -20.96
CA LYS A 203 -5.69 2.79 -21.83
C LYS A 203 -5.13 3.55 -23.02
N ILE A 204 -3.83 3.44 -23.25
CA ILE A 204 -3.11 4.03 -24.39
C ILE A 204 -2.33 3.01 -25.22
N ALA A 205 -2.18 1.78 -24.72
CA ALA A 205 -1.46 0.70 -25.39
C ALA A 205 -2.37 -0.52 -25.59
N ALA A 206 -2.12 -1.28 -26.63
CA ALA A 206 -2.82 -2.54 -26.85
C ALA A 206 -2.30 -3.62 -25.88
N VAL A 207 -3.21 -4.43 -25.37
CA VAL A 207 -2.86 -5.61 -24.57
C VAL A 207 -2.13 -6.62 -25.47
N LYS A 208 -1.06 -7.20 -24.96
CA LYS A 208 -0.26 -8.21 -25.66
C LYS A 208 -0.58 -9.62 -25.17
N GLY A 209 -0.59 -10.57 -26.08
CA GLY A 209 -0.77 -11.99 -25.75
C GLY A 209 -2.06 -12.26 -24.98
N GLU A 210 -1.96 -13.10 -23.96
CA GLU A 210 -3.10 -13.52 -23.11
C GLU A 210 -3.24 -12.72 -21.81
N CYS A 211 -2.53 -11.59 -21.69
CA CYS A 211 -2.66 -10.72 -20.52
C CYS A 211 -4.11 -10.25 -20.31
N ARG A 212 -4.51 -10.16 -19.07
CA ARG A 212 -5.84 -9.68 -18.66
C ARG A 212 -5.69 -8.66 -17.54
N ASP A 213 -6.67 -7.78 -17.44
CA ASP A 213 -6.75 -6.85 -16.32
C ASP A 213 -6.89 -7.60 -14.99
N ASP A 214 -6.27 -7.09 -13.94
CA ASP A 214 -6.23 -7.75 -12.63
C ASP A 214 -7.63 -8.04 -12.09
N TRP A 215 -8.53 -7.06 -12.19
CA TRP A 215 -9.92 -7.19 -11.76
C TRP A 215 -10.67 -8.30 -12.52
N TRP A 216 -10.39 -8.45 -13.82
CA TRP A 216 -11.01 -9.50 -14.63
C TRP A 216 -10.58 -10.90 -14.17
N THR A 217 -9.29 -11.09 -13.92
CA THR A 217 -8.76 -12.36 -13.39
C THR A 217 -9.37 -12.69 -12.03
N LEU A 218 -9.42 -11.72 -11.12
CA LEU A 218 -10.06 -11.90 -9.81
C LEU A 218 -11.54 -12.23 -9.94
N MET A 219 -12.30 -11.53 -10.79
CA MET A 219 -13.72 -11.82 -11.07
C MET A 219 -13.90 -13.26 -11.56
N GLN A 220 -13.02 -13.75 -12.44
CA GLN A 220 -13.08 -15.14 -12.92
C GLN A 220 -12.83 -16.15 -11.81
N ILE A 221 -11.91 -15.84 -10.90
CA ILE A 221 -11.65 -16.71 -9.73
C ILE A 221 -12.86 -16.68 -8.78
N MET A 222 -13.38 -15.50 -8.44
CA MET A 222 -14.53 -15.33 -7.56
C MET A 222 -15.73 -16.15 -8.04
N ASN A 223 -16.06 -16.04 -9.33
CA ASN A 223 -17.16 -16.83 -9.92
C ASN A 223 -16.93 -18.35 -9.80
N ARG A 224 -15.70 -18.85 -9.95
CA ARG A 224 -15.37 -20.27 -9.86
C ARG A 224 -15.37 -20.82 -8.44
N ILE A 225 -15.11 -19.98 -7.44
CA ILE A 225 -15.17 -20.38 -6.03
C ILE A 225 -16.57 -20.20 -5.40
N GLY A 226 -17.57 -19.81 -6.21
CA GLY A 226 -18.96 -19.72 -5.78
C GLY A 226 -19.42 -18.35 -5.28
N TYR A 227 -18.65 -17.29 -5.55
CA TYR A 227 -19.07 -15.92 -5.32
C TYR A 227 -19.40 -15.26 -6.67
N PRO A 228 -20.65 -15.24 -7.10
CA PRO A 228 -21.04 -14.71 -8.42
C PRO A 228 -20.94 -13.19 -8.43
N CYS A 229 -20.11 -12.68 -9.33
CA CYS A 229 -20.03 -11.25 -9.60
C CYS A 229 -19.83 -11.02 -11.10
N HIS A 230 -20.25 -9.87 -11.59
CA HIS A 230 -20.14 -9.51 -13.00
C HIS A 230 -19.84 -8.03 -13.16
N TYR A 231 -18.70 -7.73 -13.75
CA TYR A 231 -18.29 -6.40 -14.15
C TYR A 231 -17.87 -6.43 -15.61
N GLU A 232 -18.25 -5.42 -16.38
CA GLU A 232 -17.85 -5.29 -17.78
C GLU A 232 -16.60 -4.40 -17.92
N LYS A 233 -16.41 -3.47 -17.00
CA LYS A 233 -15.31 -2.50 -16.99
C LYS A 233 -14.93 -2.08 -15.57
N ALA A 234 -13.73 -1.54 -15.41
CA ALA A 234 -13.23 -1.04 -14.12
C ALA A 234 -14.11 0.06 -13.50
N GLU A 235 -14.84 0.81 -14.33
CA GLU A 235 -15.80 1.84 -13.90
C GLU A 235 -16.96 1.25 -13.08
N ASP A 236 -17.43 0.05 -13.40
CA ASP A 236 -18.51 -0.62 -12.68
C ASP A 236 -18.11 -0.91 -11.24
N ILE A 237 -16.86 -1.36 -11.04
CA ILE A 237 -16.26 -1.60 -9.70
C ILE A 237 -16.14 -0.28 -8.93
N PHE A 238 -15.74 0.79 -9.61
CA PHE A 238 -15.61 2.11 -8.98
C PHE A 238 -16.97 2.67 -8.55
N GLU A 239 -18.02 2.49 -9.36
CA GLU A 239 -19.38 2.92 -9.02
C GLU A 239 -19.96 2.15 -7.82
N GLU A 240 -19.63 0.87 -7.66
CA GLU A 240 -20.02 0.07 -6.49
C GLU A 240 -19.36 0.57 -5.20
N LEU A 241 -18.12 1.06 -5.30
CA LEU A 241 -17.37 1.58 -4.15
C LEU A 241 -17.76 3.00 -3.74
N ARG A 242 -18.30 3.78 -4.65
CA ARG A 242 -18.68 5.18 -4.46
C ARG A 242 -19.97 5.33 -3.64
#